data_8debb10f500a0d5edd3c6197553171ec
#
_entry.id   8debb10f500a0d5edd3c6197553171ec
#
_cell.length_a   1.000
_cell.length_b   1.000
_cell.length_c   1.000
_cell.angle_alpha   90.00
_cell.angle_beta   90.00
_cell.angle_gamma   90.00
#
_symmetry.space_group_name_H-M   'P 1'
#
loop_
_entity.id
_entity.type
_entity.pdbx_description
1 polymer ?
#
loop_
_entity_poly.entity_id
_entity_poly.type
_entity_poly.pdbx_seq_one_letter_code
_entity_poly.pdbx_strand_id
1 'polypeptide(L)'
;MRYITEQDFEYAVECRRYLHRHPETGFDLDNTVAFVRGELDKLGIAWGEAGPASVTGYIGPADAPYTIGIRADMDALPVLEKSGLPYASEIPGKMHACGHDSHTANLLTVARILKRHEAEMKVRVKLLFQPSEECEVSGAKSMVEHGAADDVDCVVMTHCSNKLTSGTIGYCIGPFCAACDPVNLVFKGKTAHATLPEQGVDAIAMAWEAYAALKQIAAEEAGADTRYIFGINYFHGGTAHNVVSDRCEMKITFRYYDMVFAARVRERCMAKCREIAAAFGGAAELDWTMSAPPLINDDAVMARLLPAIEAAAQGRMQAIPGEMGSEDFSWFLLKKPGAAMSFGTRNEAIGCDTAGHGNDFRIDERGMENAIETFVQFIMAE
;
A
#
# COMPACT_ATOMS: atom_id res chain seq x y z
N MET A 1 24.93 6.42 -18.71
CA MET A 1 25.90 6.51 -17.58
C MET A 1 25.18 6.06 -16.33
N ARG A 2 25.81 5.35 -15.40
CA ARG A 2 25.18 4.95 -14.13
C ARG A 2 25.59 5.94 -13.05
N TYR A 3 24.64 6.41 -12.25
CA TYR A 3 24.86 7.42 -11.20
C TYR A 3 25.20 6.83 -9.84
N ILE A 4 24.63 5.64 -9.50
CA ILE A 4 24.90 4.95 -8.25
C ILE A 4 26.34 4.40 -8.25
N THR A 5 27.06 4.66 -7.18
CA THR A 5 28.39 4.11 -6.91
C THR A 5 28.33 3.00 -5.87
N GLU A 6 29.40 2.22 -5.69
CA GLU A 6 29.46 1.21 -4.62
C GLU A 6 29.31 1.87 -3.23
N GLN A 7 29.88 3.07 -3.02
CA GLN A 7 29.68 3.81 -1.75
C GLN A 7 28.25 4.24 -1.51
N ASP A 8 27.47 4.53 -2.58
CA ASP A 8 26.05 4.84 -2.45
C ASP A 8 25.27 3.57 -2.11
N PHE A 9 25.66 2.43 -2.67
CA PHE A 9 25.05 1.15 -2.32
C PHE A 9 25.35 0.73 -0.88
N GLU A 10 26.60 0.87 -0.42
CA GLU A 10 26.97 0.63 0.97
C GLU A 10 26.14 1.49 1.92
N TYR A 11 25.96 2.77 1.61
CA TYR A 11 25.09 3.68 2.37
C TYR A 11 23.63 3.20 2.39
N ALA A 12 23.09 2.76 1.25
CA ALA A 12 21.73 2.22 1.18
C ALA A 12 21.56 1.00 2.11
N VAL A 13 22.53 0.09 2.10
CA VAL A 13 22.55 -1.11 2.95
C VAL A 13 22.64 -0.73 4.44
N GLU A 14 23.49 0.24 4.79
CA GLU A 14 23.63 0.72 6.17
C GLU A 14 22.31 1.33 6.68
N CYS A 15 21.68 2.22 5.90
CA CYS A 15 20.39 2.81 6.23
C CYS A 15 19.31 1.74 6.39
N ARG A 16 19.20 0.82 5.43
CA ARG A 16 18.24 -0.27 5.48
C ARG A 16 18.39 -1.12 6.72
N ARG A 17 19.63 -1.57 7.02
CA ARG A 17 19.90 -2.44 8.17
C ARG A 17 19.71 -1.73 9.51
N TYR A 18 19.90 -0.41 9.58
CA TYR A 18 19.54 0.37 10.75
C TYR A 18 18.04 0.35 10.99
N LEU A 19 17.24 0.67 9.97
CA LEU A 19 15.77 0.66 10.03
C LEU A 19 15.24 -0.74 10.36
N HIS A 20 15.81 -1.77 9.76
CA HIS A 20 15.41 -3.16 9.99
C HIS A 20 15.59 -3.60 11.44
N ARG A 21 16.65 -3.14 12.11
CA ARG A 21 16.87 -3.41 13.54
C ARG A 21 15.91 -2.66 14.45
N HIS A 22 15.40 -1.49 14.03
CA HIS A 22 14.58 -0.60 14.85
C HIS A 22 13.18 -0.38 14.25
N PRO A 23 12.41 -1.45 13.94
CA PRO A 23 11.11 -1.33 13.29
C PRO A 23 10.09 -0.66 14.21
N GLU A 24 9.34 0.26 13.65
CA GLU A 24 8.21 0.95 14.29
C GLU A 24 6.96 0.78 13.40
N THR A 25 5.76 0.96 13.96
CA THR A 25 4.51 0.59 13.27
C THR A 25 3.52 1.74 13.20
N GLY A 26 2.82 1.84 12.09
CA GLY A 26 1.75 2.82 11.89
C GLY A 26 2.28 4.25 11.99
N PHE A 27 1.73 5.06 12.91
CA PHE A 27 2.17 6.43 13.17
C PHE A 27 3.16 6.55 14.35
N ASP A 28 3.45 5.47 15.06
CA ASP A 28 4.41 5.46 16.17
C ASP A 28 5.84 5.25 15.60
N LEU A 29 6.38 6.28 14.93
CA LEU A 29 7.63 6.23 14.15
C LEU A 29 8.69 7.21 14.65
N ASP A 30 8.73 7.51 15.93
CA ASP A 30 9.60 8.56 16.48
C ASP A 30 11.09 8.36 16.14
N ASN A 31 11.59 7.13 16.27
CA ASN A 31 12.97 6.81 15.95
C ASN A 31 13.24 6.80 14.42
N THR A 32 12.31 6.25 13.63
CA THR A 32 12.41 6.23 12.18
C THR A 32 12.40 7.64 11.59
N VAL A 33 11.48 8.49 12.04
CA VAL A 33 11.40 9.91 11.66
C VAL A 33 12.67 10.66 12.05
N ALA A 34 13.16 10.46 13.28
CA ALA A 34 14.40 11.10 13.73
C ALA A 34 15.61 10.65 12.89
N PHE A 35 15.67 9.37 12.52
CA PHE A 35 16.71 8.83 11.65
C PHE A 35 16.65 9.48 10.26
N VAL A 36 15.50 9.50 9.60
CA VAL A 36 15.32 10.10 8.28
C VAL A 36 15.70 11.59 8.30
N ARG A 37 15.23 12.35 9.28
CA ARG A 37 15.59 13.78 9.44
C ARG A 37 17.09 13.95 9.63
N GLY A 38 17.72 13.12 10.45
CA GLY A 38 19.17 13.17 10.68
C GLY A 38 19.97 12.87 9.41
N GLU A 39 19.51 11.96 8.54
CA GLU A 39 20.15 11.70 7.25
C GLU A 39 19.95 12.88 6.28
N LEU A 40 18.77 13.50 6.24
CA LEU A 40 18.53 14.70 5.42
C LEU A 40 19.38 15.89 5.90
N ASP A 41 19.54 16.07 7.22
CA ASP A 41 20.43 17.11 7.80
C ASP A 41 21.88 16.92 7.35
N LYS A 42 22.40 15.68 7.38
CA LYS A 42 23.76 15.37 6.89
C LYS A 42 23.96 15.71 5.41
N LEU A 43 22.89 15.61 4.62
CA LEU A 43 22.89 15.97 3.20
C LEU A 43 22.64 17.48 2.95
N GLY A 44 22.36 18.25 4.00
CA GLY A 44 21.99 19.67 3.89
C GLY A 44 20.65 19.88 3.18
N ILE A 45 19.72 18.94 3.32
CA ILE A 45 18.37 19.01 2.76
C ILE A 45 17.42 19.47 3.87
N ALA A 46 16.81 20.63 3.69
CA ALA A 46 15.77 21.11 4.60
C ALA A 46 14.54 20.19 4.54
N TRP A 47 14.05 19.79 5.69
CA TRP A 47 12.89 18.92 5.79
C TRP A 47 11.70 19.63 6.44
N GLY A 48 10.51 19.09 6.22
CA GLY A 48 9.24 19.52 6.78
C GLY A 48 8.33 18.31 7.02
N GLU A 49 7.08 18.60 7.33
CA GLU A 49 6.04 17.60 7.57
C GLU A 49 4.83 17.86 6.67
N ALA A 50 4.12 16.79 6.33
CA ALA A 50 2.81 16.83 5.70
C ALA A 50 1.91 15.81 6.41
N GLY A 51 1.47 16.16 7.59
CA GLY A 51 0.73 15.31 8.51
C GLY A 51 1.62 14.56 9.53
N PRO A 52 1.00 13.88 10.51
CA PRO A 52 1.69 13.20 11.61
C PRO A 52 2.72 12.18 11.12
N ALA A 53 3.87 12.11 11.78
CA ALA A 53 4.95 11.16 11.55
C ALA A 53 5.48 11.09 10.11
N SER A 54 5.17 12.08 9.27
CA SER A 54 5.71 12.18 7.91
C SER A 54 6.99 13.01 7.88
N VAL A 55 7.82 12.81 6.85
CA VAL A 55 8.94 13.69 6.55
C VAL A 55 8.90 14.05 5.06
N THR A 56 9.08 15.33 4.76
CA THR A 56 9.19 15.82 3.38
C THR A 56 10.49 16.62 3.23
N GLY A 57 11.01 16.69 2.00
CA GLY A 57 12.18 17.51 1.69
C GLY A 57 12.21 17.85 0.22
N TYR A 58 13.06 18.82 -0.18
CA TYR A 58 13.16 19.24 -1.59
C TYR A 58 14.61 19.24 -2.04
N ILE A 59 14.80 18.84 -3.30
CA ILE A 59 16.09 18.91 -4.00
C ILE A 59 15.86 19.48 -5.40
N GLY A 60 16.83 20.25 -5.90
CA GLY A 60 16.78 20.88 -7.21
C GLY A 60 16.28 22.32 -7.19
N PRO A 61 16.17 22.99 -8.36
CA PRO A 61 15.85 24.40 -8.46
C PRO A 61 14.46 24.70 -7.88
N ALA A 62 14.38 25.73 -7.05
CA ALA A 62 13.11 26.11 -6.41
C ALA A 62 12.09 26.68 -7.43
N ASP A 63 12.58 27.21 -8.55
CA ASP A 63 11.80 27.76 -9.67
C ASP A 63 11.66 26.80 -10.85
N ALA A 64 11.98 25.51 -10.65
CA ALA A 64 11.80 24.49 -11.67
C ALA A 64 10.34 24.44 -12.16
N PRO A 65 10.13 24.29 -13.49
CA PRO A 65 8.79 24.27 -14.07
C PRO A 65 8.00 22.99 -13.75
N TYR A 66 8.66 21.97 -13.21
CA TYR A 66 8.09 20.67 -12.93
C TYR A 66 8.64 20.09 -11.63
N THR A 67 7.76 19.60 -10.76
CA THR A 67 8.12 18.98 -9.49
C THR A 67 7.66 17.51 -9.47
N ILE A 68 8.57 16.61 -9.15
CA ILE A 68 8.31 15.17 -9.07
C ILE A 68 8.35 14.73 -7.61
N GLY A 69 7.25 14.18 -7.12
CA GLY A 69 7.19 13.53 -5.81
C GLY A 69 7.75 12.09 -5.90
N ILE A 70 8.64 11.73 -5.00
CA ILE A 70 9.09 10.33 -4.85
C ILE A 70 8.69 9.87 -3.45
N ARG A 71 7.89 8.80 -3.37
CA ARG A 71 7.36 8.27 -2.11
C ARG A 71 8.14 7.03 -1.65
N ALA A 72 8.38 6.96 -0.35
CA ALA A 72 8.74 5.75 0.36
C ALA A 72 7.94 5.65 1.66
N ASP A 73 7.38 4.49 1.93
CA ASP A 73 6.78 4.14 3.22
C ASP A 73 7.86 3.83 4.27
N MET A 74 7.51 4.00 5.55
CA MET A 74 8.47 3.89 6.65
C MET A 74 8.08 2.87 7.72
N ASP A 75 6.81 2.47 7.78
CA ASP A 75 6.31 1.64 8.87
C ASP A 75 6.60 0.15 8.68
N ALA A 76 6.59 -0.57 9.77
CA ALA A 76 6.79 -2.00 9.87
C ALA A 76 5.51 -2.71 10.32
N LEU A 77 5.55 -4.04 10.37
CA LEU A 77 4.45 -4.91 10.77
C LEU A 77 4.61 -5.42 12.20
N PRO A 78 3.48 -5.72 12.91
CA PRO A 78 3.50 -6.34 14.23
C PRO A 78 3.79 -7.86 14.12
N VAL A 79 4.97 -8.21 13.61
CA VAL A 79 5.44 -9.58 13.37
C VAL A 79 6.66 -9.88 14.21
N LEU A 80 6.68 -11.04 14.89
CA LEU A 80 7.87 -11.52 15.59
C LEU A 80 8.85 -12.12 14.60
N GLU A 81 9.95 -11.45 14.36
CA GLU A 81 10.96 -11.90 13.40
C GLU A 81 11.64 -13.21 13.80
N LYS A 82 11.82 -14.09 12.82
CA LYS A 82 12.54 -15.37 12.90
C LYS A 82 13.52 -15.58 11.74
N SER A 83 13.93 -14.51 11.10
CA SER A 83 14.82 -14.58 9.92
C SER A 83 16.21 -15.14 10.25
N GLY A 84 16.70 -14.94 11.47
CA GLY A 84 18.05 -15.29 11.88
C GLY A 84 19.14 -14.43 11.22
N LEU A 85 18.77 -13.26 10.68
CA LEU A 85 19.71 -12.31 10.09
C LEU A 85 20.59 -11.65 11.16
N PRO A 86 21.84 -11.30 10.88
CA PRO A 86 22.72 -10.63 11.84
C PRO A 86 22.27 -9.21 12.18
N TYR A 87 21.32 -8.67 11.43
CA TYR A 87 20.69 -7.37 11.63
C TYR A 87 19.16 -7.51 11.83
N ALA A 88 18.71 -8.65 12.36
CA ALA A 88 17.32 -8.88 12.71
C ALA A 88 16.80 -7.80 13.68
N SER A 89 15.49 -7.64 13.73
CA SER A 89 14.81 -6.68 14.62
C SER A 89 15.26 -6.82 16.07
N GLU A 90 15.62 -5.70 16.67
CA GLU A 90 15.92 -5.59 18.11
C GLU A 90 14.66 -5.25 18.94
N ILE A 91 13.51 -5.05 18.28
CA ILE A 91 12.23 -4.71 18.88
C ILE A 91 11.30 -5.94 18.82
N PRO A 92 11.12 -6.68 19.92
CA PRO A 92 10.30 -7.89 19.93
C PRO A 92 8.87 -7.62 19.45
N GLY A 93 8.39 -8.45 18.51
CA GLY A 93 7.04 -8.37 17.96
C GLY A 93 6.86 -7.34 16.85
N LYS A 94 7.93 -6.70 16.37
CA LYS A 94 7.89 -5.83 15.20
C LYS A 94 8.97 -6.24 14.19
N MET A 95 8.66 -6.16 12.89
CA MET A 95 9.56 -6.52 11.81
C MET A 95 9.21 -5.77 10.52
N HIS A 96 10.21 -5.32 9.77
CA HIS A 96 10.02 -4.88 8.39
C HIS A 96 9.80 -6.10 7.46
N ALA A 97 8.63 -6.72 7.57
CA ALA A 97 8.28 -7.92 6.81
C ALA A 97 7.64 -7.61 5.43
N CYS A 98 7.47 -6.33 5.09
CA CYS A 98 7.07 -5.85 3.77
C CYS A 98 8.22 -5.14 3.01
N GLY A 99 9.35 -4.87 3.68
CA GLY A 99 10.54 -4.28 3.07
C GLY A 99 10.57 -2.76 2.99
N HIS A 100 9.73 -2.05 3.76
CA HIS A 100 9.68 -0.59 3.81
C HIS A 100 10.99 0.05 4.31
N ASP A 101 11.78 -0.69 5.08
CA ASP A 101 13.18 -0.35 5.39
C ASP A 101 14.02 -0.13 4.13
N SER A 102 13.81 -0.95 3.09
CA SER A 102 14.49 -0.80 1.81
C SER A 102 13.95 0.34 0.97
N HIS A 103 12.64 0.64 1.05
CA HIS A 103 12.04 1.77 0.33
C HIS A 103 12.55 3.10 0.89
N THR A 104 12.53 3.25 2.22
CA THR A 104 13.07 4.42 2.91
C THR A 104 14.58 4.59 2.63
N ALA A 105 15.37 3.52 2.71
CA ALA A 105 16.80 3.55 2.39
C ALA A 105 17.08 3.91 0.94
N ASN A 106 16.27 3.41 -0.01
CA ASN A 106 16.35 3.77 -1.42
C ASN A 106 16.12 5.26 -1.61
N LEU A 107 15.07 5.84 -1.02
CA LEU A 107 14.77 7.26 -1.17
C LEU A 107 15.83 8.16 -0.53
N LEU A 108 16.39 7.80 0.62
CA LEU A 108 17.54 8.49 1.21
C LEU A 108 18.76 8.45 0.31
N THR A 109 19.01 7.32 -0.36
CA THR A 109 20.14 7.16 -1.28
C THR A 109 19.93 7.94 -2.58
N VAL A 110 18.70 7.94 -3.11
CA VAL A 110 18.31 8.82 -4.24
C VAL A 110 18.55 10.27 -3.87
N ALA A 111 18.12 10.70 -2.68
CA ALA A 111 18.35 12.06 -2.20
C ALA A 111 19.85 12.42 -2.14
N ARG A 112 20.68 11.50 -1.65
CA ARG A 112 22.14 11.66 -1.58
C ARG A 112 22.75 11.83 -2.98
N ILE A 113 22.36 11.00 -3.95
CA ILE A 113 22.87 11.07 -5.32
C ILE A 113 22.40 12.38 -6.00
N LEU A 114 21.10 12.68 -5.91
CA LEU A 114 20.55 13.89 -6.51
C LEU A 114 21.17 15.17 -5.91
N LYS A 115 21.42 15.19 -4.59
CA LYS A 115 22.08 16.33 -3.93
C LYS A 115 23.49 16.56 -4.46
N ARG A 116 24.23 15.48 -4.79
CA ARG A 116 25.55 15.57 -5.42
C ARG A 116 25.50 16.13 -6.85
N HIS A 117 24.38 15.91 -7.56
CA HIS A 117 24.14 16.35 -8.93
C HIS A 117 23.13 17.53 -9.03
N GLU A 118 22.82 18.18 -7.92
CA GLU A 118 21.75 19.18 -7.82
C GLU A 118 21.88 20.31 -8.86
N ALA A 119 23.11 20.74 -9.17
CA ALA A 119 23.37 21.77 -10.16
C ALA A 119 23.06 21.38 -11.62
N GLU A 120 22.90 20.08 -11.88
CA GLU A 120 22.57 19.53 -13.20
C GLU A 120 21.05 19.31 -13.38
N MET A 121 20.29 19.39 -12.29
CA MET A 121 18.84 19.11 -12.29
C MET A 121 18.06 20.24 -12.95
N LYS A 122 17.06 19.89 -13.76
CA LYS A 122 16.12 20.82 -14.40
C LYS A 122 14.72 20.77 -13.77
N VAL A 123 14.45 19.73 -12.99
CA VAL A 123 13.22 19.53 -12.26
C VAL A 123 13.47 19.59 -10.76
N ARG A 124 12.43 19.92 -10.01
CA ARG A 124 12.44 19.83 -8.55
C ARG A 124 11.96 18.46 -8.10
N VAL A 125 12.58 17.89 -7.09
CA VAL A 125 12.15 16.65 -6.47
C VAL A 125 11.61 16.94 -5.07
N LYS A 126 10.43 16.41 -4.75
CA LYS A 126 9.87 16.37 -3.42
C LYS A 126 10.01 14.94 -2.87
N LEU A 127 10.75 14.80 -1.79
CA LEU A 127 10.87 13.57 -1.04
C LEU A 127 9.64 13.41 -0.15
N LEU A 128 9.01 12.25 -0.14
CA LEU A 128 7.80 11.93 0.59
C LEU A 128 8.02 10.64 1.39
N PHE A 129 8.43 10.78 2.65
CA PHE A 129 8.57 9.66 3.59
C PHE A 129 7.26 9.51 4.34
N GLN A 130 6.56 8.42 4.09
CA GLN A 130 5.19 8.18 4.51
C GLN A 130 5.11 7.22 5.69
N PRO A 131 4.36 7.54 6.74
CA PRO A 131 3.99 6.59 7.82
C PRO A 131 2.81 5.70 7.39
N SER A 132 2.56 4.65 8.16
CA SER A 132 1.26 3.94 8.26
C SER A 132 0.66 3.49 6.92
N GLU A 133 1.44 2.74 6.12
CA GLU A 133 0.93 2.06 4.93
C GLU A 133 0.15 0.80 5.32
N GLU A 134 0.63 0.06 6.32
CA GLU A 134 0.15 -1.26 6.74
C GLU A 134 -1.06 -1.23 7.71
N CYS A 135 -1.56 -0.04 8.07
CA CYS A 135 -2.61 0.12 9.06
C CYS A 135 -3.95 0.54 8.46
N GLU A 136 -5.04 0.39 9.26
CA GLU A 136 -6.38 0.85 8.84
C GLU A 136 -6.44 2.35 8.55
N VAL A 137 -5.66 3.15 9.28
CA VAL A 137 -5.55 4.59 9.07
C VAL A 137 -4.38 4.85 8.13
N SER A 138 -4.70 5.13 6.87
CA SER A 138 -3.72 5.35 5.82
C SER A 138 -2.88 6.61 6.03
N GLY A 139 -1.56 6.44 6.03
CA GLY A 139 -0.60 7.52 6.07
C GLY A 139 -0.58 8.35 4.78
N ALA A 140 -0.73 7.71 3.61
CA ALA A 140 -0.83 8.41 2.33
C ALA A 140 -2.04 9.34 2.29
N LYS A 141 -3.22 8.85 2.73
CA LYS A 141 -4.41 9.68 2.84
C LYS A 141 -4.17 10.88 3.75
N SER A 142 -3.61 10.64 4.93
CA SER A 142 -3.26 11.71 5.87
C SER A 142 -2.31 12.73 5.24
N MET A 143 -1.24 12.29 4.59
CA MET A 143 -0.29 13.20 3.92
C MET A 143 -0.95 14.02 2.81
N VAL A 144 -1.80 13.41 2.00
CA VAL A 144 -2.56 14.10 0.94
C VAL A 144 -3.52 15.14 1.51
N GLU A 145 -4.21 14.83 2.60
CA GLU A 145 -5.10 15.77 3.31
C GLU A 145 -4.32 16.95 3.93
N HIS A 146 -3.03 16.76 4.23
CA HIS A 146 -2.12 17.82 4.71
C HIS A 146 -1.29 18.46 3.58
N GLY A 147 -1.71 18.31 2.32
CA GLY A 147 -1.12 19.03 1.18
C GLY A 147 0.16 18.45 0.62
N ALA A 148 0.52 17.20 0.94
CA ALA A 148 1.74 16.58 0.42
C ALA A 148 1.81 16.55 -1.11
N ALA A 149 0.66 16.47 -1.78
CA ALA A 149 0.55 16.41 -3.23
C ALA A 149 0.28 17.76 -3.92
N ASP A 150 0.10 18.87 -3.18
CA ASP A 150 -0.41 20.11 -3.77
C ASP A 150 0.56 20.76 -4.75
N ASP A 151 1.84 20.68 -4.46
CA ASP A 151 2.94 21.32 -5.18
C ASP A 151 3.82 20.37 -6.00
N VAL A 152 3.32 19.17 -6.31
CA VAL A 152 3.96 18.24 -7.25
C VAL A 152 3.12 18.10 -8.53
N ASP A 153 3.76 17.78 -9.63
CA ASP A 153 3.11 17.56 -10.93
C ASP A 153 2.86 16.08 -11.19
N CYS A 154 3.71 15.20 -10.69
CA CYS A 154 3.47 13.77 -10.65
C CYS A 154 4.12 13.14 -9.40
N VAL A 155 3.71 11.91 -9.07
CA VAL A 155 4.28 11.13 -7.97
C VAL A 155 4.65 9.73 -8.43
N VAL A 156 5.80 9.23 -7.93
CA VAL A 156 6.29 7.90 -8.27
C VAL A 156 6.74 7.14 -7.03
N MET A 157 6.66 5.81 -7.07
CA MET A 157 7.17 4.93 -6.02
C MET A 157 7.73 3.63 -6.59
N THR A 158 8.50 2.91 -5.76
CA THR A 158 8.86 1.50 -6.01
C THR A 158 8.53 0.67 -4.79
N HIS A 159 8.13 -0.59 -5.04
CA HIS A 159 7.93 -1.60 -3.98
C HIS A 159 8.84 -2.81 -4.22
N CYS A 160 9.47 -3.33 -3.17
CA CYS A 160 10.27 -4.56 -3.27
C CYS A 160 9.38 -5.78 -3.56
N SER A 161 9.92 -6.77 -4.28
CA SER A 161 9.15 -7.95 -4.63
C SER A 161 10.03 -9.21 -4.70
N ASN A 162 9.76 -10.16 -3.81
CA ASN A 162 10.35 -11.49 -3.87
C ASN A 162 9.70 -12.41 -4.93
N LYS A 163 8.78 -11.89 -5.74
CA LYS A 163 8.28 -12.57 -6.95
C LYS A 163 9.20 -12.34 -8.15
N LEU A 164 10.04 -11.31 -8.10
CA LEU A 164 10.97 -10.92 -9.15
C LEU A 164 12.41 -11.22 -8.72
N THR A 165 13.20 -11.77 -9.64
CA THR A 165 14.64 -11.99 -9.42
C THR A 165 15.33 -10.66 -9.07
N SER A 166 16.28 -10.73 -8.13
CA SER A 166 17.06 -9.57 -7.67
C SER A 166 17.65 -8.77 -8.84
N GLY A 167 17.46 -7.45 -8.78
CA GLY A 167 17.87 -6.50 -9.80
C GLY A 167 16.94 -6.40 -11.02
N THR A 168 15.82 -7.13 -11.07
CA THR A 168 14.78 -6.93 -12.08
C THR A 168 13.92 -5.73 -11.68
N ILE A 169 13.54 -4.86 -12.63
CA ILE A 169 12.51 -3.85 -12.43
C ILE A 169 11.23 -4.32 -13.11
N GLY A 170 10.18 -4.54 -12.29
CA GLY A 170 8.85 -4.87 -12.75
C GLY A 170 8.01 -3.63 -13.00
N TYR A 171 7.35 -3.54 -14.15
CA TYR A 171 6.46 -2.44 -14.50
C TYR A 171 5.11 -2.94 -14.98
N CYS A 172 4.08 -2.12 -14.78
CA CYS A 172 2.73 -2.40 -15.27
C CYS A 172 2.18 -1.14 -15.95
N ILE A 173 1.52 -1.31 -17.08
CA ILE A 173 0.76 -0.24 -17.72
C ILE A 173 -0.69 -0.34 -17.24
N GLY A 174 -1.24 0.77 -16.73
CA GLY A 174 -2.59 0.80 -16.16
C GLY A 174 -2.68 0.17 -14.76
N PRO A 175 -3.64 -0.76 -14.50
CA PRO A 175 -3.92 -1.26 -13.16
C PRO A 175 -2.74 -1.99 -12.50
N PHE A 176 -2.21 -1.46 -11.40
CA PHE A 176 -1.08 -2.03 -10.64
C PHE A 176 -1.56 -2.76 -9.38
N CYS A 177 -2.31 -2.08 -8.48
CA CYS A 177 -2.94 -2.69 -7.30
C CYS A 177 -4.42 -2.40 -7.25
N ALA A 178 -5.21 -3.34 -6.72
CA ALA A 178 -6.65 -3.17 -6.58
C ALA A 178 -6.98 -2.22 -5.40
N ALA A 179 -8.16 -1.61 -5.48
CA ALA A 179 -8.79 -1.00 -4.32
C ALA A 179 -9.07 -2.02 -3.23
N CYS A 180 -9.18 -1.56 -2.00
CA CYS A 180 -9.61 -2.37 -0.86
C CYS A 180 -10.72 -1.68 -0.09
N ASP A 181 -11.89 -2.33 -0.06
CA ASP A 181 -12.99 -1.95 0.81
C ASP A 181 -13.21 -3.07 1.84
N PRO A 182 -12.83 -2.90 3.11
CA PRO A 182 -13.36 -3.69 4.20
C PRO A 182 -14.82 -3.29 4.44
N VAL A 183 -15.70 -4.29 4.58
CA VAL A 183 -17.11 -4.07 4.86
C VAL A 183 -17.53 -4.85 6.10
N ASN A 184 -18.06 -4.14 7.08
CA ASN A 184 -18.68 -4.73 8.25
C ASN A 184 -20.20 -4.62 8.12
N LEU A 185 -20.89 -5.75 8.14
CA LEU A 185 -22.35 -5.83 8.06
C LEU A 185 -22.89 -6.52 9.30
N VAL A 186 -23.80 -5.85 10.00
CA VAL A 186 -24.46 -6.40 11.19
C VAL A 186 -25.96 -6.38 10.99
N PHE A 187 -26.57 -7.55 11.03
CA PHE A 187 -28.02 -7.67 11.16
C PHE A 187 -28.43 -7.69 12.64
N LYS A 188 -29.44 -6.86 12.96
CA LYS A 188 -30.01 -6.75 14.29
C LYS A 188 -31.46 -7.21 14.27
N GLY A 189 -31.75 -8.17 15.10
CA GLY A 189 -33.07 -8.77 15.28
C GLY A 189 -33.58 -8.62 16.70
N LYS A 190 -34.28 -9.66 17.17
CA LYS A 190 -34.85 -9.73 18.50
C LYS A 190 -34.79 -11.18 19.02
N THR A 191 -34.31 -11.38 20.24
CA THR A 191 -34.28 -12.70 20.87
C THR A 191 -35.69 -13.20 21.16
N ALA A 192 -35.85 -14.52 21.07
CA ALA A 192 -37.03 -15.25 21.54
C ALA A 192 -36.64 -16.67 21.91
N HIS A 193 -37.52 -17.38 22.62
CA HIS A 193 -37.35 -18.82 22.83
C HIS A 193 -37.55 -19.55 21.50
N ALA A 194 -36.68 -20.52 21.17
CA ALA A 194 -36.75 -21.25 19.89
C ALA A 194 -38.06 -21.98 19.59
N THR A 195 -38.88 -22.22 20.62
CA THR A 195 -40.25 -22.81 20.47
C THR A 195 -41.32 -21.74 20.15
N LEU A 196 -41.00 -20.46 20.19
CA LEU A 196 -41.87 -19.32 19.92
C LEU A 196 -41.17 -18.33 18.98
N PRO A 197 -40.72 -18.80 17.79
CA PRO A 197 -39.89 -18.01 16.91
C PRO A 197 -40.60 -16.73 16.38
N GLU A 198 -41.92 -16.73 16.31
CA GLU A 198 -42.76 -15.60 15.91
C GLU A 198 -42.70 -14.42 16.87
N GLN A 199 -42.16 -14.58 18.07
CA GLN A 199 -41.95 -13.50 19.05
C GLN A 199 -40.56 -12.83 18.88
N GLY A 200 -39.70 -13.44 18.07
CA GLY A 200 -38.36 -12.98 17.77
C GLY A 200 -38.23 -12.38 16.38
N VAL A 201 -37.01 -11.95 16.06
CA VAL A 201 -36.56 -11.57 14.70
C VAL A 201 -35.18 -12.18 14.49
N ASP A 202 -35.11 -13.17 13.60
CA ASP A 202 -33.90 -13.97 13.41
C ASP A 202 -32.83 -13.28 12.59
N ALA A 203 -31.79 -12.79 13.25
CA ALA A 203 -30.66 -12.14 12.60
C ALA A 203 -29.80 -13.09 11.74
N ILE A 204 -29.76 -14.38 12.08
CA ILE A 204 -29.02 -15.38 11.30
C ILE A 204 -29.76 -15.64 9.98
N ALA A 205 -31.09 -15.72 10.00
CA ALA A 205 -31.87 -15.89 8.79
C ALA A 205 -31.71 -14.70 7.83
N MET A 206 -31.75 -13.45 8.35
CA MET A 206 -31.46 -12.25 7.56
C MET A 206 -30.06 -12.29 6.92
N ALA A 207 -29.05 -12.61 7.71
CA ALA A 207 -27.67 -12.68 7.24
C ALA A 207 -27.46 -13.79 6.19
N TRP A 208 -28.12 -14.94 6.36
CA TRP A 208 -28.07 -16.04 5.40
C TRP A 208 -28.68 -15.64 4.03
N GLU A 209 -29.84 -14.98 4.03
CA GLU A 209 -30.46 -14.47 2.81
C GLU A 209 -29.57 -13.43 2.14
N ALA A 210 -28.97 -12.52 2.91
CA ALA A 210 -28.07 -11.52 2.41
C ALA A 210 -26.79 -12.14 1.80
N TYR A 211 -26.24 -13.20 2.38
CA TYR A 211 -25.01 -13.82 1.90
C TYR A 211 -25.04 -14.17 0.40
N ALA A 212 -26.10 -14.88 -0.02
CA ALA A 212 -26.26 -15.25 -1.44
C ALA A 212 -26.56 -14.04 -2.31
N ALA A 213 -27.45 -13.14 -1.85
CA ALA A 213 -27.88 -11.97 -2.60
C ALA A 213 -26.72 -11.00 -2.88
N LEU A 214 -25.86 -10.73 -1.91
CA LEU A 214 -24.72 -9.84 -2.07
C LEU A 214 -23.70 -10.36 -3.08
N LYS A 215 -23.39 -11.65 -3.05
CA LYS A 215 -22.51 -12.29 -4.04
C LYS A 215 -23.11 -12.25 -5.45
N GLN A 216 -24.41 -12.46 -5.57
CA GLN A 216 -25.12 -12.37 -6.82
C GLN A 216 -25.09 -10.94 -7.39
N ILE A 217 -25.34 -9.92 -6.56
CA ILE A 217 -25.26 -8.51 -6.97
C ILE A 217 -23.89 -8.17 -7.55
N ALA A 218 -22.81 -8.56 -6.86
CA ALA A 218 -21.46 -8.33 -7.37
C ALA A 218 -21.22 -9.01 -8.75
N ALA A 219 -21.73 -10.22 -8.93
CA ALA A 219 -21.60 -10.95 -10.19
C ALA A 219 -22.46 -10.35 -11.30
N GLU A 220 -23.67 -9.86 -11.01
CA GLU A 220 -24.57 -9.21 -11.99
C GLU A 220 -24.02 -7.87 -12.47
N GLU A 221 -23.36 -7.09 -11.60
CA GLU A 221 -22.74 -5.82 -11.97
C GLU A 221 -21.44 -5.98 -12.74
N ALA A 222 -20.79 -7.14 -12.60
CA ALA A 222 -19.53 -7.41 -13.28
C ALA A 222 -19.74 -7.62 -14.78
N GLY A 223 -18.98 -6.90 -15.62
CA GLY A 223 -18.82 -7.21 -17.04
C GLY A 223 -17.91 -8.41 -17.24
N ALA A 224 -17.83 -8.90 -18.48
CA ALA A 224 -17.06 -10.10 -18.84
C ALA A 224 -15.56 -9.99 -18.43
N ASP A 225 -15.00 -8.78 -18.51
CA ASP A 225 -13.59 -8.51 -18.22
C ASP A 225 -13.36 -7.83 -16.84
N THR A 226 -14.42 -7.73 -16.03
CA THR A 226 -14.31 -7.09 -14.71
C THR A 226 -13.55 -7.98 -13.75
N ARG A 227 -12.35 -7.55 -13.35
CA ARG A 227 -11.53 -8.25 -12.37
C ARG A 227 -11.83 -7.72 -10.97
N TYR A 228 -12.38 -8.58 -10.11
CA TYR A 228 -12.73 -8.22 -8.73
C TYR A 228 -12.65 -9.43 -7.78
N ILE A 229 -12.61 -9.14 -6.48
CA ILE A 229 -12.83 -10.12 -5.40
C ILE A 229 -13.94 -9.58 -4.51
N PHE A 230 -14.98 -10.38 -4.27
CA PHE A 230 -16.02 -10.12 -3.29
C PHE A 230 -16.12 -11.34 -2.36
N GLY A 231 -15.35 -11.29 -1.28
CA GLY A 231 -15.20 -12.40 -0.33
C GLY A 231 -15.92 -12.11 1.00
N ILE A 232 -16.90 -12.94 1.38
CA ILE A 232 -17.50 -12.91 2.72
C ILE A 232 -16.75 -13.93 3.55
N ASN A 233 -15.80 -13.47 4.39
CA ASN A 233 -14.81 -14.30 5.04
C ASN A 233 -15.05 -14.47 6.56
N TYR A 234 -16.04 -13.77 7.09
CA TYR A 234 -16.47 -13.88 8.48
C TYR A 234 -17.98 -13.87 8.52
N PHE A 235 -18.55 -14.83 9.26
CA PHE A 235 -19.99 -15.00 9.46
C PHE A 235 -20.19 -15.54 10.87
N HIS A 236 -20.76 -14.73 11.76
CA HIS A 236 -20.91 -15.12 13.16
C HIS A 236 -22.26 -14.64 13.72
N GLY A 237 -23.03 -15.57 14.29
CA GLY A 237 -24.30 -15.29 14.93
C GLY A 237 -24.74 -16.43 15.83
N GLY A 238 -25.63 -16.10 16.78
CA GLY A 238 -26.17 -17.04 17.73
C GLY A 238 -25.31 -17.29 18.96
N THR A 239 -25.98 -17.60 20.08
CA THR A 239 -25.35 -17.88 21.38
C THR A 239 -25.72 -19.26 21.94
N ALA A 240 -26.92 -19.75 21.61
CA ALA A 240 -27.42 -21.05 22.08
C ALA A 240 -28.47 -21.64 21.10
N HIS A 241 -28.58 -22.97 21.02
CA HIS A 241 -29.48 -23.64 20.11
C HIS A 241 -30.98 -23.42 20.38
N ASN A 242 -31.33 -22.96 21.57
CA ASN A 242 -32.70 -22.73 22.01
C ASN A 242 -33.10 -21.24 22.10
N VAL A 243 -32.31 -20.36 21.48
CA VAL A 243 -32.54 -18.90 21.44
C VAL A 243 -32.50 -18.42 20.01
N VAL A 244 -33.53 -17.70 19.55
CA VAL A 244 -33.48 -16.94 18.28
C VAL A 244 -32.44 -15.83 18.41
N SER A 245 -31.52 -15.75 17.47
CA SER A 245 -30.42 -14.77 17.52
C SER A 245 -30.89 -13.38 17.16
N ASP A 246 -30.56 -12.41 17.99
CA ASP A 246 -30.80 -10.97 17.74
C ASP A 246 -29.62 -10.26 17.03
N ARG A 247 -28.52 -10.97 16.78
CA ARG A 247 -27.34 -10.40 16.10
C ARG A 247 -26.64 -11.44 15.22
N CYS A 248 -26.34 -11.02 14.00
CA CYS A 248 -25.43 -11.76 13.13
C CYS A 248 -24.53 -10.76 12.39
N GLU A 249 -23.24 -11.06 12.35
CA GLU A 249 -22.20 -10.21 11.77
C GLU A 249 -21.53 -10.93 10.58
N MET A 250 -21.30 -10.17 9.51
CA MET A 250 -20.49 -10.58 8.37
C MET A 250 -19.38 -9.57 8.11
N LYS A 251 -18.18 -10.07 7.76
CA LYS A 251 -17.10 -9.20 7.25
C LYS A 251 -16.75 -9.62 5.83
N ILE A 252 -16.66 -8.61 4.98
CA ILE A 252 -16.48 -8.77 3.54
C ILE A 252 -15.19 -8.05 3.15
N THR A 253 -14.39 -8.65 2.27
CA THR A 253 -13.35 -7.94 1.52
C THR A 253 -13.85 -7.72 0.11
N PHE A 254 -13.82 -6.48 -0.34
CA PHE A 254 -14.15 -6.13 -1.71
C PHE A 254 -12.94 -5.48 -2.38
N ARG A 255 -12.45 -6.09 -3.46
CA ARG A 255 -11.28 -5.66 -4.21
C ARG A 255 -11.65 -5.45 -5.67
N TYR A 256 -11.21 -4.35 -6.28
CA TYR A 256 -11.61 -3.96 -7.63
C TYR A 256 -10.63 -2.94 -8.23
N TYR A 257 -10.74 -2.75 -9.55
CA TYR A 257 -10.03 -1.68 -10.25
C TYR A 257 -10.98 -0.59 -10.76
N ASP A 258 -12.24 -0.93 -11.03
CA ASP A 258 -13.25 -0.02 -11.57
C ASP A 258 -14.11 0.58 -10.43
N MET A 259 -13.91 1.87 -10.19
CA MET A 259 -14.63 2.65 -9.19
C MET A 259 -16.14 2.78 -9.51
N VAL A 260 -16.51 2.79 -10.79
CA VAL A 260 -17.93 2.90 -11.19
C VAL A 260 -18.65 1.58 -10.94
N PHE A 261 -18.03 0.46 -11.29
CA PHE A 261 -18.51 -0.88 -10.91
C PHE A 261 -18.70 -0.98 -9.40
N ALA A 262 -17.68 -0.60 -8.63
CA ALA A 262 -17.71 -0.69 -7.17
C ALA A 262 -18.83 0.16 -6.55
N ALA A 263 -19.07 1.37 -7.07
CA ALA A 263 -20.15 2.24 -6.61
C ALA A 263 -21.52 1.59 -6.81
N ARG A 264 -21.76 0.95 -7.98
CA ARG A 264 -23.02 0.25 -8.24
C ARG A 264 -23.20 -0.97 -7.33
N VAL A 265 -22.15 -1.77 -7.13
CA VAL A 265 -22.19 -2.91 -6.20
C VAL A 265 -22.52 -2.44 -4.79
N ARG A 266 -21.84 -1.40 -4.30
CA ARG A 266 -22.07 -0.82 -2.96
C ARG A 266 -23.52 -0.38 -2.79
N GLU A 267 -24.04 0.43 -3.71
CA GLU A 267 -25.41 0.94 -3.65
C GLU A 267 -26.44 -0.19 -3.59
N ARG A 268 -26.34 -1.16 -4.51
CA ARG A 268 -27.25 -2.30 -4.57
C ARG A 268 -27.17 -3.20 -3.34
N CYS A 269 -25.96 -3.47 -2.86
CA CYS A 269 -25.74 -4.28 -1.65
C CYS A 269 -26.36 -3.60 -0.41
N MET A 270 -26.13 -2.30 -0.25
CA MET A 270 -26.72 -1.54 0.85
C MET A 270 -28.25 -1.50 0.80
N ALA A 271 -28.84 -1.33 -0.39
CA ALA A 271 -30.28 -1.37 -0.59
C ALA A 271 -30.86 -2.75 -0.26
N LYS A 272 -30.21 -3.83 -0.74
CA LYS A 272 -30.66 -5.21 -0.51
C LYS A 272 -30.60 -5.59 0.97
N CYS A 273 -29.57 -5.21 1.71
CA CYS A 273 -29.49 -5.46 3.15
C CYS A 273 -30.61 -4.78 3.92
N ARG A 274 -30.98 -3.54 3.56
CA ARG A 274 -32.12 -2.83 4.16
C ARG A 274 -33.45 -3.48 3.83
N GLU A 275 -33.64 -3.91 2.58
CA GLU A 275 -34.84 -4.64 2.14
C GLU A 275 -35.04 -5.92 2.93
N ILE A 276 -33.98 -6.77 3.04
CA ILE A 276 -34.03 -8.01 3.80
C ILE A 276 -34.35 -7.71 5.27
N ALA A 277 -33.62 -6.79 5.90
CA ALA A 277 -33.86 -6.46 7.30
C ALA A 277 -35.30 -6.00 7.55
N ALA A 278 -35.85 -5.15 6.67
CA ALA A 278 -37.24 -4.68 6.77
C ALA A 278 -38.25 -5.83 6.59
N ALA A 279 -38.02 -6.78 5.69
CA ALA A 279 -38.90 -7.93 5.47
C ALA A 279 -39.00 -8.84 6.71
N PHE A 280 -37.93 -8.94 7.49
CA PHE A 280 -37.90 -9.68 8.75
C PHE A 280 -38.36 -8.87 9.97
N GLY A 281 -38.56 -7.54 9.82
CA GLY A 281 -38.84 -6.64 10.93
C GLY A 281 -37.63 -6.30 11.80
N GLY A 282 -36.43 -6.46 11.25
CA GLY A 282 -35.14 -6.17 11.88
C GLY A 282 -34.46 -4.92 11.31
N ALA A 283 -33.15 -4.79 11.55
CA ALA A 283 -32.33 -3.72 11.03
C ALA A 283 -30.99 -4.25 10.48
N ALA A 284 -30.38 -3.51 9.52
CA ALA A 284 -29.04 -3.77 9.01
C ALA A 284 -28.18 -2.51 9.20
N GLU A 285 -27.00 -2.70 9.78
CA GLU A 285 -25.96 -1.68 9.90
C GLU A 285 -24.80 -2.08 8.99
N LEU A 286 -24.40 -1.18 8.10
CA LEU A 286 -23.28 -1.39 7.20
C LEU A 286 -22.26 -0.28 7.41
N ASP A 287 -21.05 -0.70 7.75
CA ASP A 287 -19.86 0.13 7.65
C ASP A 287 -19.09 -0.33 6.40
N TRP A 288 -19.06 0.54 5.40
CA TRP A 288 -18.43 0.28 4.12
C TRP A 288 -17.46 1.42 3.78
N THR A 289 -16.23 1.24 4.12
CA THR A 289 -15.18 2.25 3.98
C THR A 289 -14.17 1.79 2.93
N MET A 290 -13.73 2.71 2.07
CA MET A 290 -12.60 2.46 1.16
C MET A 290 -11.31 2.72 1.93
N SER A 291 -10.49 1.69 2.16
CA SER A 291 -9.18 1.84 2.81
C SER A 291 -8.10 2.31 1.84
N ALA A 292 -8.13 1.82 0.61
CA ALA A 292 -7.24 2.27 -0.47
C ALA A 292 -8.00 2.29 -1.80
N PRO A 293 -7.92 3.38 -2.59
CA PRO A 293 -8.42 3.41 -3.97
C PRO A 293 -7.59 2.50 -4.88
N PRO A 294 -8.04 2.22 -6.12
CA PRO A 294 -7.24 1.46 -7.05
C PRO A 294 -5.99 2.25 -7.45
N LEU A 295 -4.84 1.58 -7.46
CA LEU A 295 -3.59 2.12 -7.97
C LEU A 295 -3.53 1.85 -9.47
N ILE A 296 -3.74 2.90 -10.26
CA ILE A 296 -3.68 2.86 -11.72
C ILE A 296 -2.52 3.73 -12.17
N ASN A 297 -1.51 3.11 -12.75
CA ASN A 297 -0.38 3.83 -13.31
C ASN A 297 -0.84 4.71 -14.47
N ASP A 298 -0.43 5.98 -14.45
CA ASP A 298 -0.70 6.94 -15.52
C ASP A 298 0.17 6.64 -16.75
N ASP A 299 -0.46 6.53 -17.92
CA ASP A 299 0.23 6.15 -19.17
C ASP A 299 1.33 7.15 -19.56
N ALA A 300 1.12 8.45 -19.35
CA ALA A 300 2.10 9.48 -19.70
C ALA A 300 3.30 9.44 -18.75
N VAL A 301 3.07 9.24 -17.45
CA VAL A 301 4.15 9.06 -16.47
C VAL A 301 4.93 7.79 -16.77
N MET A 302 4.24 6.67 -17.06
CA MET A 302 4.91 5.42 -17.43
C MET A 302 5.74 5.55 -18.69
N ALA A 303 5.24 6.25 -19.72
CA ALA A 303 6.00 6.49 -20.95
C ALA A 303 7.33 7.25 -20.71
N ARG A 304 7.35 8.13 -19.71
CA ARG A 304 8.58 8.85 -19.27
C ARG A 304 9.49 7.97 -18.40
N LEU A 305 8.91 7.10 -17.57
CA LEU A 305 9.67 6.20 -16.69
C LEU A 305 10.33 5.04 -17.43
N LEU A 306 9.70 4.48 -18.47
CA LEU A 306 10.19 3.29 -19.18
C LEU A 306 11.64 3.43 -19.68
N PRO A 307 12.08 4.55 -20.30
CA PRO A 307 13.48 4.71 -20.69
C PRO A 307 14.46 4.68 -19.50
N ALA A 308 14.06 5.26 -18.35
CA ALA A 308 14.86 5.22 -17.13
C ALA A 308 14.96 3.81 -16.54
N ILE A 309 13.86 3.06 -16.56
CA ILE A 309 13.83 1.63 -16.16
C ILE A 309 14.78 0.82 -17.05
N GLU A 310 14.74 1.00 -18.36
CA GLU A 310 15.59 0.29 -19.31
C GLU A 310 17.08 0.61 -19.06
N ALA A 311 17.40 1.88 -18.86
CA ALA A 311 18.77 2.32 -18.58
C ALA A 311 19.30 1.76 -17.25
N ALA A 312 18.49 1.75 -16.19
CA ALA A 312 18.86 1.25 -14.88
C ALA A 312 18.94 -0.28 -14.82
N ALA A 313 17.96 -0.97 -15.37
CA ALA A 313 17.82 -2.41 -15.27
C ALA A 313 18.78 -3.20 -16.19
N GLN A 314 19.37 -2.56 -17.20
CA GLN A 314 20.34 -3.18 -18.12
C GLN A 314 19.80 -4.50 -18.74
N GLY A 315 18.58 -4.48 -19.24
CA GLY A 315 17.90 -5.62 -19.84
C GLY A 315 17.14 -6.51 -18.83
N ARG A 316 17.17 -6.20 -17.54
CA ARG A 316 16.40 -6.91 -16.49
C ARG A 316 15.11 -6.16 -16.14
N MET A 317 14.38 -5.69 -17.13
CA MET A 317 13.03 -5.14 -16.97
C MET A 317 11.98 -6.19 -17.38
N GLN A 318 10.86 -6.21 -16.67
CA GLN A 318 9.78 -7.18 -16.89
C GLN A 318 8.41 -6.52 -16.77
N ALA A 319 7.55 -6.71 -17.77
CA ALA A 319 6.14 -6.38 -17.65
C ALA A 319 5.48 -7.36 -16.66
N ILE A 320 4.80 -6.85 -15.66
CA ILE A 320 4.09 -7.64 -14.64
C ILE A 320 2.59 -7.37 -14.70
N PRO A 321 1.76 -8.37 -14.39
CA PRO A 321 0.31 -8.15 -14.28
C PRO A 321 -0.01 -7.34 -13.02
N GLY A 322 -1.09 -6.59 -13.05
CA GLY A 322 -1.63 -5.96 -11.85
C GLY A 322 -2.07 -7.00 -10.81
N GLU A 323 -1.95 -6.66 -9.54
CA GLU A 323 -2.26 -7.54 -8.42
C GLU A 323 -3.55 -7.14 -7.69
N MET A 324 -4.21 -8.13 -7.05
CA MET A 324 -5.41 -7.88 -6.24
C MET A 324 -5.07 -7.44 -4.79
N GLY A 325 -3.78 -7.26 -4.48
CA GLY A 325 -3.31 -6.53 -3.30
C GLY A 325 -3.70 -5.05 -3.39
N SER A 326 -3.62 -4.33 -2.28
CA SER A 326 -3.82 -2.88 -2.22
C SER A 326 -2.52 -2.19 -1.80
N GLU A 327 -2.41 -0.92 -2.15
CA GLU A 327 -1.29 -0.05 -1.83
C GLU A 327 -1.85 1.37 -1.64
N ASP A 328 -1.63 1.97 -0.49
CA ASP A 328 -2.25 3.25 -0.13
C ASP A 328 -1.62 4.46 -0.83
N PHE A 329 -0.47 4.32 -1.50
CA PHE A 329 0.07 5.30 -2.45
C PHE A 329 -0.97 5.77 -3.46
N SER A 330 -1.94 4.93 -3.75
CA SER A 330 -3.10 5.24 -4.61
C SER A 330 -3.86 6.51 -4.20
N TRP A 331 -3.80 6.94 -2.93
CA TRP A 331 -4.38 8.21 -2.48
C TRP A 331 -3.71 9.42 -3.14
N PHE A 332 -2.38 9.36 -3.35
CA PHE A 332 -1.67 10.39 -4.13
C PHE A 332 -2.17 10.45 -5.57
N LEU A 333 -2.46 9.28 -6.18
CA LEU A 333 -2.91 9.17 -7.57
C LEU A 333 -4.33 9.69 -7.80
N LEU A 334 -5.14 9.85 -6.75
CA LEU A 334 -6.41 10.58 -6.84
C LEU A 334 -6.22 12.10 -7.00
N LYS A 335 -5.03 12.62 -6.73
CA LYS A 335 -4.71 14.06 -6.80
C LYS A 335 -3.81 14.40 -7.97
N LYS A 336 -2.86 13.53 -8.29
CA LYS A 336 -1.81 13.77 -9.29
C LYS A 336 -1.59 12.51 -10.13
N PRO A 337 -1.23 12.66 -11.42
CA PRO A 337 -0.76 11.52 -12.20
C PRO A 337 0.47 10.91 -11.53
N GLY A 338 0.65 9.62 -11.67
CA GLY A 338 1.81 8.96 -11.09
C GLY A 338 1.92 7.50 -11.47
N ALA A 339 2.96 6.85 -10.97
CA ALA A 339 3.19 5.45 -11.26
C ALA A 339 3.95 4.73 -10.14
N ALA A 340 3.63 3.45 -9.99
CA ALA A 340 4.32 2.51 -9.14
C ALA A 340 5.07 1.46 -9.99
N MET A 341 6.23 1.04 -9.50
CA MET A 341 7.05 -0.03 -10.05
C MET A 341 7.39 -1.03 -8.96
N SER A 342 7.84 -2.22 -9.36
CA SER A 342 8.42 -3.19 -8.42
C SER A 342 9.90 -3.36 -8.69
N PHE A 343 10.71 -3.56 -7.64
CA PHE A 343 12.08 -4.01 -7.78
C PHE A 343 12.26 -5.40 -7.20
N GLY A 344 12.89 -6.28 -7.97
CA GLY A 344 13.11 -7.67 -7.61
C GLY A 344 14.16 -7.81 -6.52
N THR A 345 13.84 -8.65 -5.54
CA THR A 345 14.67 -8.95 -4.38
C THR A 345 14.83 -10.44 -4.13
N ARG A 346 14.28 -11.30 -5.03
CA ARG A 346 14.40 -12.75 -4.92
C ARG A 346 15.79 -13.24 -5.27
N ASN A 347 16.36 -14.02 -4.37
CA ASN A 347 17.61 -14.74 -4.58
C ASN A 347 17.63 -16.02 -3.73
N GLU A 348 17.26 -17.15 -4.33
CA GLU A 348 17.15 -18.44 -3.65
C GLU A 348 18.50 -18.91 -3.09
N ALA A 349 19.60 -18.56 -3.75
CA ALA A 349 20.92 -18.98 -3.34
C ALA A 349 21.35 -18.47 -1.94
N ILE A 350 20.73 -17.37 -1.49
CA ILE A 350 20.97 -16.77 -0.17
C ILE A 350 19.71 -16.75 0.71
N GLY A 351 18.65 -17.51 0.33
CA GLY A 351 17.41 -17.64 1.09
C GLY A 351 16.50 -16.43 1.05
N CYS A 352 16.61 -15.60 0.01
CA CYS A 352 15.74 -14.44 -0.21
C CYS A 352 14.60 -14.79 -1.19
N ASP A 353 13.78 -15.79 -0.84
CA ASP A 353 12.66 -16.31 -1.63
C ASP A 353 11.37 -16.46 -0.78
N THR A 354 11.39 -15.93 0.42
CA THR A 354 10.28 -15.95 1.38
C THR A 354 9.18 -14.95 0.99
N ALA A 355 7.95 -15.25 1.38
CA ALA A 355 6.82 -14.36 1.09
C ALA A 355 6.85 -13.10 1.98
N GLY A 356 6.39 -11.97 1.45
CA GLY A 356 6.10 -10.77 2.22
C GLY A 356 5.12 -11.08 3.36
N HIS A 357 5.22 -10.31 4.45
CA HIS A 357 4.49 -10.49 5.72
C HIS A 357 4.85 -11.79 6.49
N GLY A 358 5.75 -12.62 5.95
CA GLY A 358 6.31 -13.77 6.66
C GLY A 358 7.30 -13.35 7.75
N ASN A 359 7.36 -14.12 8.83
CA ASN A 359 8.28 -13.83 9.94
C ASN A 359 9.76 -14.18 9.65
N ASP A 360 10.01 -14.75 8.50
CA ASP A 360 11.33 -15.08 7.95
C ASP A 360 11.64 -14.31 6.66
N PHE A 361 10.84 -13.28 6.35
CA PHE A 361 11.00 -12.44 5.17
C PHE A 361 12.41 -11.87 5.07
N ARG A 362 12.99 -11.97 3.88
CA ARG A 362 14.33 -11.46 3.55
C ARG A 362 14.35 -10.94 2.13
N ILE A 363 15.22 -9.98 1.88
CA ILE A 363 15.48 -9.45 0.55
C ILE A 363 16.97 -9.57 0.19
N ASP A 364 17.26 -9.80 -1.08
CA ASP A 364 18.58 -9.55 -1.62
C ASP A 364 18.78 -8.04 -1.82
N GLU A 365 19.63 -7.44 -0.99
CA GLU A 365 19.87 -5.99 -0.98
C GLU A 365 20.41 -5.47 -2.32
N ARG A 366 21.06 -6.32 -3.14
CA ARG A 366 21.49 -5.92 -4.49
C ARG A 366 20.34 -5.51 -5.41
N GLY A 367 19.11 -5.95 -5.13
CA GLY A 367 17.91 -5.47 -5.83
C GLY A 367 17.66 -3.97 -5.70
N MET A 368 18.12 -3.36 -4.61
CA MET A 368 17.96 -1.92 -4.35
C MET A 368 18.72 -1.04 -5.35
N GLU A 369 19.86 -1.50 -5.87
CA GLU A 369 20.68 -0.72 -6.79
C GLU A 369 19.92 -0.23 -8.02
N ASN A 370 19.15 -1.12 -8.66
CA ASN A 370 18.41 -0.76 -9.86
C ASN A 370 17.17 0.08 -9.56
N ALA A 371 16.57 -0.06 -8.38
CA ALA A 371 15.49 0.81 -7.93
C ALA A 371 15.99 2.25 -7.74
N ILE A 372 17.09 2.43 -7.03
CA ILE A 372 17.75 3.72 -6.82
C ILE A 372 18.14 4.35 -8.16
N GLU A 373 18.84 3.57 -9.00
CA GLU A 373 19.28 4.05 -10.31
C GLU A 373 18.11 4.46 -11.20
N THR A 374 16.98 3.74 -11.16
CA THR A 374 15.79 4.09 -11.96
C THR A 374 15.28 5.49 -11.61
N PHE A 375 15.15 5.82 -10.33
CA PHE A 375 14.71 7.15 -9.93
C PHE A 375 15.71 8.23 -10.34
N VAL A 376 17.01 7.99 -10.15
CA VAL A 376 18.03 8.97 -10.53
C VAL A 376 18.04 9.17 -12.05
N GLN A 377 18.00 8.10 -12.85
CA GLN A 377 17.91 8.19 -14.32
C GLN A 377 16.64 8.95 -14.76
N PHE A 378 15.51 8.68 -14.12
CA PHE A 378 14.26 9.37 -14.41
C PHE A 378 14.37 10.88 -14.17
N ILE A 379 14.86 11.29 -13.00
CA ILE A 379 14.99 12.70 -12.63
C ILE A 379 16.02 13.43 -13.52
N MET A 380 17.15 12.80 -13.80
CA MET A 380 18.23 13.42 -14.57
C MET A 380 17.96 13.47 -16.08
N ALA A 381 16.94 12.75 -16.56
CA ALA A 381 16.49 12.78 -17.97
C ALA A 381 15.46 13.90 -18.24
N GLU A 382 14.80 14.40 -17.21
CA GLU A 382 13.81 15.48 -17.29
C GLU A 382 14.49 16.86 -17.44
#